data_d141bb78b9570c7acd43496354732038
#
_entry.id   d141bb78b9570c7acd43496354732038
#
_cell.length_a   1.000
_cell.length_b   1.000
_cell.length_c   1.000
_cell.angle_alpha   90.00
_cell.angle_beta   90.00
_cell.angle_gamma   90.00
#
_symmetry.space_group_name_H-M   'P 1'
#
loop_
_entity.id
_entity.type
_entity.pdbx_description
1 polymer ?
#
loop_
_entity_poly.entity_id
_entity_poly.type
_entity_poly.pdbx_seq_one_letter_code
_entity_poly.pdbx_strand_id
1 'polypeptide(L)'
;DGASGTGTVQLAYADSSWGIAAAYTYSSMNWGTVYQATATPLATAVGLLGNSNNVGLSAWWQPEESGLMPSISAGWGLSSTSGADDSSLFGYEFDSATSQSWYVGLQWSDVFLKGNNAGMAVGQQAFVTAIDLSGEPDAAPFRSTSNAEDNLARDGQYAWEFWYQFQVTDNISVTPALFYLSRPLGAVTQGESF
;
A
#
# COMPACT_ATOMS: atom_id res chain seq x y z
N ASP A 1 -3.11 -18.60 -25.89
CA ASP A 1 -2.27 -17.65 -25.13
C ASP A 1 -2.79 -16.25 -25.37
N GLY A 2 -3.55 -15.69 -24.43
CA GLY A 2 -4.03 -14.32 -24.48
C GLY A 2 -2.90 -13.33 -24.18
N ALA A 3 -2.94 -12.14 -24.79
CA ALA A 3 -2.00 -11.08 -24.42
C ALA A 3 -2.26 -10.65 -22.96
N SER A 4 -1.22 -10.66 -22.14
CA SER A 4 -1.28 -10.18 -20.77
C SER A 4 -0.68 -8.76 -20.67
N GLY A 5 -1.19 -7.94 -19.77
CA GLY A 5 -0.70 -6.58 -19.63
C GLY A 5 -1.45 -5.79 -18.56
N THR A 6 -1.03 -4.54 -18.39
CA THR A 6 -1.63 -3.59 -17.45
C THR A 6 -2.03 -2.33 -18.18
N GLY A 7 -3.25 -1.85 -17.93
CA GLY A 7 -3.76 -0.59 -18.48
C GLY A 7 -4.24 0.32 -17.35
N THR A 8 -3.84 1.59 -17.37
CA THR A 8 -4.20 2.59 -16.35
C THR A 8 -4.84 3.81 -16.98
N VAL A 9 -5.88 4.32 -16.34
CA VAL A 9 -6.45 5.65 -16.59
C VAL A 9 -6.46 6.44 -15.30
N GLN A 10 -6.10 7.74 -15.39
CA GLN A 10 -6.09 8.63 -14.24
C GLN A 10 -6.74 9.96 -14.64
N LEU A 11 -7.53 10.50 -13.70
CA LEU A 11 -8.07 11.85 -13.75
C LEU A 11 -7.59 12.59 -12.52
N ALA A 12 -7.15 13.83 -12.72
CA ALA A 12 -6.72 14.70 -11.64
C ALA A 12 -7.23 16.13 -11.87
N TYR A 13 -7.54 16.78 -10.76
CA TYR A 13 -7.80 18.22 -10.70
C TYR A 13 -6.91 18.83 -9.62
N ALA A 14 -6.32 19.95 -9.92
CA ALA A 14 -5.52 20.71 -8.96
C ALA A 14 -5.77 22.21 -9.10
N ASP A 15 -5.87 22.87 -7.96
CA ASP A 15 -5.85 24.32 -7.80
C ASP A 15 -4.55 24.74 -7.09
N SER A 16 -4.39 26.01 -6.79
CA SER A 16 -3.19 26.57 -6.12
C SER A 16 -2.91 25.95 -4.75
N SER A 17 -3.97 25.60 -3.99
CA SER A 17 -3.87 25.17 -2.60
C SER A 17 -4.40 23.76 -2.33
N TRP A 18 -4.98 23.08 -3.29
CA TRP A 18 -5.49 21.72 -3.11
C TRP A 18 -5.58 20.95 -4.44
N GLY A 19 -5.64 19.66 -4.35
CA GLY A 19 -5.85 18.80 -5.49
C GLY A 19 -6.40 17.45 -5.10
N ILE A 20 -7.04 16.80 -6.07
CA ILE A 20 -7.57 15.43 -5.97
C ILE A 20 -7.20 14.64 -7.22
N ALA A 21 -6.99 13.35 -7.07
CA ALA A 21 -6.81 12.45 -8.20
C ALA A 21 -7.51 11.12 -7.94
N ALA A 22 -8.00 10.52 -9.02
CA ALA A 22 -8.55 9.17 -9.04
C ALA A 22 -7.91 8.40 -10.18
N ALA A 23 -7.49 7.17 -9.92
CA ALA A 23 -6.91 6.28 -10.91
C ALA A 23 -7.63 4.93 -10.88
N TYR A 24 -7.75 4.32 -12.05
CA TYR A 24 -8.17 2.94 -12.21
C TYR A 24 -7.14 2.21 -13.04
N THR A 25 -6.77 1.01 -12.59
CA THR A 25 -5.84 0.13 -13.30
C THR A 25 -6.43 -1.28 -13.40
N TYR A 26 -6.52 -1.79 -14.60
CA TYR A 26 -6.71 -3.22 -14.82
C TYR A 26 -5.36 -3.88 -15.06
N SER A 27 -5.15 -5.05 -14.45
CA SER A 27 -3.95 -5.85 -14.61
C SER A 27 -4.31 -7.31 -14.82
N SER A 28 -3.78 -7.93 -15.86
CA SER A 28 -3.94 -9.37 -16.08
C SER A 28 -2.94 -10.16 -15.22
N MET A 29 -3.21 -11.46 -15.09
CA MET A 29 -2.38 -12.42 -14.36
C MET A 29 -0.89 -12.24 -14.67
N ASN A 30 -0.04 -12.36 -13.66
CA ASN A 30 1.42 -12.14 -13.71
C ASN A 30 1.88 -10.70 -13.99
N TRP A 31 0.95 -9.75 -14.07
CA TRP A 31 1.23 -8.32 -14.28
C TRP A 31 0.69 -7.47 -13.12
N GLY A 32 0.73 -8.00 -11.91
CA GLY A 32 0.20 -7.32 -10.72
C GLY A 32 0.64 -5.87 -10.62
N THR A 33 -0.27 -5.02 -10.15
CA THR A 33 0.00 -3.59 -9.89
C THR A 33 0.56 -3.35 -8.49
N VAL A 34 0.58 -4.38 -7.67
CA VAL A 34 1.07 -4.33 -6.29
C VAL A 34 2.48 -4.92 -6.24
N TYR A 35 3.45 -4.13 -5.84
CA TYR A 35 4.87 -4.51 -5.81
C TYR A 35 5.36 -4.72 -4.37
N GLN A 36 6.27 -5.66 -4.19
CA GLN A 36 6.85 -6.01 -2.89
C GLN A 36 7.41 -4.83 -2.10
N ALA A 37 7.93 -3.81 -2.77
CA ALA A 37 8.43 -2.60 -2.11
C ALA A 37 7.31 -1.68 -1.57
N THR A 38 6.07 -1.85 -2.03
CA THR A 38 4.90 -1.02 -1.70
C THR A 38 3.73 -1.84 -1.17
N ALA A 39 3.97 -3.09 -0.78
CA ALA A 39 2.97 -4.04 -0.33
C ALA A 39 3.57 -5.06 0.64
N THR A 40 2.70 -5.75 1.37
CA THR A 40 3.09 -6.97 2.08
C THR A 40 3.46 -8.07 1.08
N PRO A 41 4.29 -9.06 1.47
CA PRO A 41 4.58 -10.21 0.64
C PRO A 41 3.31 -10.95 0.18
N LEU A 42 2.31 -11.08 1.06
CA LEU A 42 1.04 -11.72 0.72
C LEU A 42 0.27 -10.91 -0.33
N ALA A 43 0.10 -9.60 -0.16
CA ALA A 43 -0.59 -8.75 -1.12
C ALA A 43 0.08 -8.77 -2.49
N THR A 44 1.42 -8.82 -2.53
CA THR A 44 2.17 -8.99 -3.78
C THR A 44 1.88 -10.34 -4.42
N ALA A 45 1.90 -11.43 -3.64
CA ALA A 45 1.66 -12.78 -4.14
C ALA A 45 0.26 -12.91 -4.75
N VAL A 46 -0.78 -12.53 -4.01
CA VAL A 46 -2.18 -12.63 -4.51
C VAL A 46 -2.42 -11.77 -5.74
N GLY A 47 -1.78 -10.59 -5.84
CA GLY A 47 -1.87 -9.72 -7.01
C GLY A 47 -1.32 -10.33 -8.31
N LEU A 48 -0.51 -11.39 -8.21
CA LEU A 48 0.06 -12.11 -9.35
C LEU A 48 -0.75 -13.35 -9.75
N LEU A 49 -1.68 -13.82 -8.90
CA LEU A 49 -2.40 -15.07 -9.09
C LEU A 49 -3.62 -14.97 -10.01
N GLY A 50 -3.97 -13.76 -10.43
CA GLY A 50 -5.16 -13.59 -11.26
C GLY A 50 -5.25 -12.20 -11.89
N ASN A 51 -6.44 -11.85 -12.35
CA ASN A 51 -6.72 -10.55 -12.92
C ASN A 51 -7.14 -9.58 -11.81
N SER A 52 -6.58 -8.37 -11.81
CA SER A 52 -6.84 -7.38 -10.78
C SER A 52 -7.49 -6.12 -11.32
N ASN A 53 -8.49 -5.63 -10.57
CA ASN A 53 -9.08 -4.31 -10.73
C ASN A 53 -8.62 -3.44 -9.56
N ASN A 54 -8.00 -2.31 -9.86
CA ASN A 54 -7.36 -1.48 -8.86
C ASN A 54 -7.88 -0.05 -8.95
N VAL A 55 -8.26 0.52 -7.81
CA VAL A 55 -8.70 1.90 -7.69
C VAL A 55 -7.79 2.63 -6.71
N GLY A 56 -7.34 3.82 -7.09
CA GLY A 56 -6.56 4.70 -6.24
C GLY A 56 -7.21 6.08 -6.16
N LEU A 57 -7.29 6.63 -4.94
CA LEU A 57 -7.73 7.98 -4.66
C LEU A 57 -6.64 8.72 -3.89
N SER A 58 -6.42 9.98 -4.22
CA SER A 58 -5.51 10.83 -3.47
C SER A 58 -6.01 12.27 -3.42
N ALA A 59 -5.65 12.96 -2.35
CA ALA A 59 -5.93 14.37 -2.17
C ALA A 59 -4.78 15.03 -1.43
N TRP A 60 -4.57 16.32 -1.71
CA TRP A 60 -3.64 17.14 -0.96
C TRP A 60 -4.23 18.54 -0.76
N TRP A 61 -3.78 19.16 0.31
CA TRP A 61 -4.08 20.55 0.62
C TRP A 61 -2.84 21.21 1.22
N GLN A 62 -2.59 22.46 0.88
CA GLN A 62 -1.52 23.26 1.44
C GLN A 62 -2.04 24.66 1.83
N PRO A 63 -1.60 25.23 2.96
CA PRO A 63 -1.92 26.58 3.33
C PRO A 63 -1.24 27.58 2.36
N GLU A 64 -1.85 28.74 2.18
CA GLU A 64 -1.28 29.81 1.34
C GLU A 64 0.01 30.40 1.93
N GLU A 65 0.14 30.40 3.25
CA GLU A 65 1.29 30.89 3.98
C GLU A 65 1.90 29.79 4.86
N SER A 66 3.24 29.75 4.90
CA SER A 66 3.98 28.90 5.82
C SER A 66 3.69 29.28 7.27
N GLY A 67 3.53 28.30 8.16
CA GLY A 67 3.23 28.56 9.56
C GLY A 67 3.05 27.27 10.37
N LEU A 68 2.25 27.35 11.43
CA LEU A 68 1.94 26.19 12.27
C LEU A 68 1.04 25.17 11.56
N MET A 69 0.30 25.59 10.54
CA MET A 69 -0.58 24.72 9.78
C MET A 69 0.23 23.92 8.76
N PRO A 70 0.23 22.60 8.79
CA PRO A 70 0.93 21.77 7.81
C PRO A 70 0.18 21.72 6.48
N SER A 71 0.90 21.44 5.41
CA SER A 71 0.32 20.82 4.23
C SER A 71 -0.09 19.40 4.56
N ILE A 72 -1.22 18.94 4.02
CA ILE A 72 -1.80 17.62 4.29
C ILE A 72 -1.90 16.86 2.97
N SER A 73 -1.50 15.62 2.96
CA SER A 73 -1.74 14.69 1.85
C SER A 73 -2.36 13.39 2.38
N ALA A 74 -3.25 12.81 1.61
CA ALA A 74 -3.85 11.53 1.94
C ALA A 74 -4.08 10.71 0.66
N GLY A 75 -3.99 9.40 0.79
CA GLY A 75 -4.29 8.48 -0.30
C GLY A 75 -4.92 7.20 0.22
N TRP A 76 -5.71 6.58 -0.64
CA TRP A 76 -6.32 5.28 -0.40
C TRP A 76 -6.34 4.48 -1.69
N GLY A 77 -6.05 3.19 -1.59
CA GLY A 77 -6.05 2.25 -2.70
C GLY A 77 -6.81 0.98 -2.36
N LEU A 78 -7.50 0.44 -3.34
CA LEU A 78 -8.21 -0.83 -3.30
C LEU A 78 -7.81 -1.67 -4.50
N SER A 79 -7.46 -2.92 -4.26
CA SER A 79 -7.15 -3.92 -5.28
C SER A 79 -8.06 -5.13 -5.07
N SER A 80 -8.79 -5.52 -6.09
CA SER A 80 -9.60 -6.74 -6.11
C SER A 80 -9.04 -7.68 -7.17
N THR A 81 -8.56 -8.84 -6.76
CA THR A 81 -7.96 -9.85 -7.62
C THR A 81 -8.87 -11.08 -7.67
N SER A 82 -9.22 -11.52 -8.87
CA SER A 82 -9.92 -12.78 -9.11
C SER A 82 -8.91 -13.82 -9.60
N GLY A 83 -8.87 -14.98 -8.96
CA GLY A 83 -7.98 -16.07 -9.30
C GLY A 83 -8.11 -16.48 -10.77
N ALA A 84 -7.00 -16.87 -11.37
CA ALA A 84 -7.00 -17.52 -12.66
C ALA A 84 -7.21 -19.04 -12.46
N ASP A 85 -7.59 -19.74 -13.53
CA ASP A 85 -7.71 -21.19 -13.51
C ASP A 85 -6.40 -21.82 -13.01
N ASP A 86 -6.52 -22.81 -12.14
CA ASP A 86 -5.40 -23.52 -11.51
C ASP A 86 -4.45 -22.65 -10.64
N SER A 87 -4.85 -21.44 -10.28
CA SER A 87 -4.05 -20.61 -9.35
C SER A 87 -4.15 -21.17 -7.93
N SER A 88 -3.00 -21.23 -7.25
CA SER A 88 -2.94 -21.75 -5.89
C SER A 88 -2.11 -20.91 -4.95
N LEU A 89 -2.51 -20.87 -3.68
CA LEU A 89 -1.80 -20.18 -2.61
C LEU A 89 -1.68 -21.10 -1.39
N PHE A 90 -0.45 -21.40 -0.98
CA PHE A 90 -0.15 -22.32 0.12
C PHE A 90 -0.81 -23.73 -0.03
N GLY A 91 -1.04 -24.17 -1.26
CA GLY A 91 -1.65 -25.46 -1.57
C GLY A 91 -3.19 -25.46 -1.62
N TYR A 92 -3.84 -24.34 -1.28
CA TYR A 92 -5.26 -24.11 -1.52
C TYR A 92 -5.50 -23.57 -2.93
N GLU A 93 -6.64 -23.85 -3.52
CA GLU A 93 -7.10 -23.16 -4.71
C GLU A 93 -7.38 -21.67 -4.35
N PHE A 94 -6.89 -20.74 -5.15
CA PHE A 94 -7.05 -19.31 -4.91
C PHE A 94 -8.23 -18.78 -5.73
N ASP A 95 -9.30 -18.37 -5.07
CA ASP A 95 -10.50 -17.85 -5.72
C ASP A 95 -10.44 -16.34 -5.89
N SER A 96 -10.22 -15.61 -4.81
CA SER A 96 -10.12 -14.15 -4.86
C SER A 96 -9.39 -13.55 -3.67
N ALA A 97 -8.96 -12.29 -3.80
CA ALA A 97 -8.48 -11.49 -2.68
C ALA A 97 -8.78 -10.01 -2.87
N THR A 98 -8.94 -9.33 -1.75
CA THR A 98 -9.02 -7.87 -1.68
C THR A 98 -7.85 -7.34 -0.86
N SER A 99 -7.12 -6.37 -1.41
CA SER A 99 -6.03 -5.67 -0.73
C SER A 99 -6.34 -4.17 -0.67
N GLN A 100 -5.91 -3.52 0.39
CA GLN A 100 -6.06 -2.08 0.59
C GLN A 100 -4.74 -1.44 0.95
N SER A 101 -4.63 -0.15 0.71
CA SER A 101 -3.53 0.69 1.17
C SER A 101 -4.06 2.06 1.56
N TRP A 102 -3.40 2.76 2.47
CA TRP A 102 -3.74 4.13 2.78
C TRP A 102 -2.55 4.84 3.42
N TYR A 103 -2.51 6.16 3.30
CA TYR A 103 -1.57 7.00 4.02
C TYR A 103 -2.17 8.38 4.32
N VAL A 104 -1.63 9.01 5.35
CA VAL A 104 -1.78 10.43 5.65
C VAL A 104 -0.39 11.00 5.91
N GLY A 105 -0.07 12.09 5.24
CA GLY A 105 1.18 12.82 5.40
C GLY A 105 0.94 14.27 5.79
N LEU A 106 1.80 14.79 6.66
CA LEU A 106 1.83 16.17 7.10
C LEU A 106 3.21 16.74 6.82
N GLN A 107 3.26 17.97 6.30
CA GLN A 107 4.52 18.65 6.04
C GLN A 107 4.44 20.12 6.45
N TRP A 108 5.43 20.58 7.18
CA TRP A 108 5.61 21.96 7.59
C TRP A 108 6.81 22.55 6.84
N SER A 109 6.64 23.74 6.33
CA SER A 109 7.72 24.54 5.73
C SER A 109 8.19 25.60 6.70
N ASP A 110 9.46 25.98 6.60
CA ASP A 110 10.08 27.02 7.41
C ASP A 110 10.04 26.77 8.92
N VAL A 111 10.19 25.49 9.33
CA VAL A 111 10.10 25.06 10.73
C VAL A 111 11.39 25.45 11.48
N PHE A 112 11.24 26.19 12.59
CA PHE A 112 12.29 26.75 13.44
C PHE A 112 13.22 27.73 12.73
N LEU A 113 13.67 27.44 11.52
CA LEU A 113 14.52 28.31 10.69
C LEU A 113 13.99 28.32 9.26
N LYS A 114 14.06 29.49 8.62
CA LYS A 114 13.66 29.63 7.23
C LYS A 114 14.46 28.72 6.31
N GLY A 115 13.78 28.02 5.43
CA GLY A 115 14.36 27.03 4.52
C GLY A 115 14.39 25.60 5.09
N ASN A 116 14.15 25.40 6.40
CA ASN A 116 14.04 24.07 6.98
C ASN A 116 12.61 23.53 6.85
N ASN A 117 12.48 22.24 6.64
CA ASN A 117 11.19 21.58 6.52
C ASN A 117 11.10 20.38 7.48
N ALA A 118 9.91 20.08 7.94
CA ALA A 118 9.64 18.88 8.72
C ALA A 118 8.45 18.13 8.13
N GLY A 119 8.43 16.84 8.31
CA GLY A 119 7.28 16.06 7.90
C GLY A 119 7.11 14.79 8.72
N MET A 120 5.89 14.30 8.68
CA MET A 120 5.52 13.00 9.21
C MET A 120 4.50 12.33 8.31
N ALA A 121 4.55 11.01 8.26
CA ALA A 121 3.56 10.22 7.57
C ALA A 121 3.20 8.98 8.39
N VAL A 122 1.96 8.55 8.25
CA VAL A 122 1.47 7.27 8.74
C VAL A 122 0.65 6.61 7.66
N GLY A 123 0.77 5.31 7.54
CA GLY A 123 -0.01 4.56 6.57
C GLY A 123 0.15 3.06 6.71
N GLN A 124 -0.53 2.38 5.83
CA GLN A 124 -0.37 0.95 5.60
C GLN A 124 -0.07 0.75 4.11
N GLN A 125 1.04 0.10 3.82
CA GLN A 125 1.31 -0.41 2.46
C GLN A 125 0.16 -1.33 2.06
N ALA A 126 0.05 -1.66 0.78
CA ALA A 126 -0.98 -2.59 0.33
C ALA A 126 -0.89 -3.93 1.10
N PHE A 127 -1.98 -4.31 1.73
CA PHE A 127 -2.14 -5.50 2.56
C PHE A 127 -3.48 -6.18 2.28
N VAL A 128 -3.53 -7.48 2.46
CA VAL A 128 -4.74 -8.28 2.23
C VAL A 128 -5.74 -8.03 3.37
N THR A 129 -6.99 -7.73 3.00
CA THR A 129 -8.11 -7.51 3.94
C THR A 129 -9.19 -8.57 3.85
N ALA A 130 -9.25 -9.27 2.73
CA ALA A 130 -10.11 -10.44 2.53
C ALA A 130 -9.46 -11.37 1.50
N ILE A 131 -9.67 -12.65 1.67
CA ILE A 131 -9.19 -13.70 0.77
C ILE A 131 -10.18 -14.85 0.80
N ASP A 132 -10.47 -15.40 -0.36
CA ASP A 132 -11.31 -16.58 -0.53
C ASP A 132 -10.45 -17.68 -1.11
N LEU A 133 -10.49 -18.83 -0.46
CA LEU A 133 -9.74 -20.03 -0.81
C LEU A 133 -10.70 -21.21 -0.91
N SER A 134 -10.41 -22.17 -1.79
CA SER A 134 -11.14 -23.42 -1.90
C SER A 134 -10.20 -24.63 -1.93
N GLY A 135 -10.77 -25.83 -1.87
CA GLY A 135 -10.00 -27.05 -1.73
C GLY A 135 -9.41 -27.24 -0.32
N GLU A 136 -9.00 -28.45 -0.01
CA GLU A 136 -8.29 -28.81 1.22
C GLU A 136 -7.08 -29.64 0.82
N PRO A 137 -5.87 -29.07 0.82
CA PRO A 137 -4.67 -29.82 0.49
C PRO A 137 -4.32 -30.84 1.59
N ASP A 138 -3.78 -31.99 1.22
CA ASP A 138 -3.41 -33.08 2.14
C ASP A 138 -2.41 -32.66 3.23
N ALA A 139 -1.65 -31.57 2.99
CA ALA A 139 -0.63 -31.03 3.90
C ALA A 139 -0.77 -29.52 4.06
N ALA A 140 -1.96 -29.06 4.39
CA ALA A 140 -2.21 -27.63 4.58
C ALA A 140 -1.47 -27.06 5.82
N PRO A 141 -0.88 -25.88 5.73
CA PRO A 141 -0.30 -25.21 6.90
C PRO A 141 -1.36 -24.75 7.90
N PHE A 142 -2.61 -24.65 7.47
CA PHE A 142 -3.76 -24.28 8.30
C PHE A 142 -4.72 -25.47 8.43
N ARG A 143 -5.51 -25.49 9.51
CA ARG A 143 -6.42 -26.62 9.82
C ARG A 143 -7.64 -26.71 8.90
N SER A 144 -8.03 -25.58 8.27
CA SER A 144 -9.14 -25.49 7.32
C SER A 144 -9.00 -24.24 6.47
N THR A 145 -9.74 -24.15 5.36
CA THR A 145 -9.82 -22.97 4.51
C THR A 145 -10.22 -21.73 5.31
N SER A 146 -11.26 -21.78 6.13
CA SER A 146 -11.71 -20.65 6.96
C SER A 146 -10.62 -20.17 7.94
N ASN A 147 -9.84 -21.08 8.53
CA ASN A 147 -8.72 -20.69 9.39
C ASN A 147 -7.57 -20.07 8.59
N ALA A 148 -7.33 -20.52 7.36
CA ALA A 148 -6.37 -19.92 6.46
C ALA A 148 -6.78 -18.50 6.08
N GLU A 149 -8.01 -18.30 5.64
CA GLU A 149 -8.58 -17.01 5.27
C GLU A 149 -8.50 -16.01 6.42
N ASP A 150 -8.96 -16.38 7.62
CA ASP A 150 -8.93 -15.54 8.81
C ASP A 150 -7.50 -15.09 9.19
N ASN A 151 -6.52 -15.98 9.08
CA ASN A 151 -5.13 -15.65 9.39
C ASN A 151 -4.48 -14.79 8.31
N LEU A 152 -4.72 -15.08 7.05
CA LEU A 152 -4.15 -14.35 5.92
C LEU A 152 -4.78 -12.95 5.79
N ALA A 153 -6.07 -12.78 6.09
CA ALA A 153 -6.74 -11.48 6.11
C ALA A 153 -6.23 -10.52 7.22
N ARG A 154 -5.42 -11.00 8.17
CA ARG A 154 -4.73 -10.19 9.20
C ARG A 154 -3.38 -9.67 8.72
N ASP A 155 -3.23 -9.38 7.47
CA ASP A 155 -1.98 -8.99 6.81
C ASP A 155 -1.53 -7.55 7.10
N GLY A 156 -2.35 -6.75 7.77
CA GLY A 156 -2.08 -5.33 8.00
C GLY A 156 -0.79 -5.03 8.76
N GLN A 157 -0.07 -4.02 8.31
CA GLN A 157 1.11 -3.47 8.96
C GLN A 157 1.02 -1.94 8.94
N TYR A 158 1.60 -1.27 9.95
CA TYR A 158 1.68 0.18 10.01
C TYR A 158 3.11 0.63 9.76
N ALA A 159 3.25 1.67 8.94
CA ALA A 159 4.48 2.40 8.74
C ALA A 159 4.31 3.83 9.27
N TRP A 160 5.30 4.31 10.00
CA TRP A 160 5.41 5.67 10.47
C TRP A 160 6.75 6.22 10.04
N GLU A 161 6.76 7.45 9.55
CA GLU A 161 7.97 8.17 9.19
C GLU A 161 7.93 9.58 9.78
N PHE A 162 9.07 10.02 10.28
CA PHE A 162 9.35 11.39 10.70
C PHE A 162 10.65 11.82 10.05
N TRP A 163 10.68 13.00 9.47
CA TRP A 163 11.88 13.56 8.89
C TRP A 163 11.99 15.05 9.17
N TYR A 164 13.22 15.54 9.20
CA TYR A 164 13.51 16.94 9.32
C TYR A 164 14.64 17.32 8.36
N GLN A 165 14.40 18.29 7.49
CA GLN A 165 15.37 18.78 6.53
C GLN A 165 16.03 20.06 7.06
N PHE A 166 17.32 20.02 7.24
CA PHE A 166 18.17 21.17 7.52
C PHE A 166 18.69 21.75 6.22
N GLN A 167 18.44 23.01 5.95
CA GLN A 167 19.11 23.75 4.89
C GLN A 167 20.42 24.29 5.44
N VAL A 168 21.54 23.62 5.11
CA VAL A 168 22.89 23.97 5.65
C VAL A 168 23.49 25.12 4.88
N THR A 169 23.35 25.12 3.55
CA THR A 169 23.73 26.20 2.63
C THR A 169 22.72 26.26 1.50
N ASP A 170 22.83 27.25 0.61
CA ASP A 170 21.95 27.37 -0.56
C ASP A 170 21.96 26.11 -1.47
N ASN A 171 23.03 25.31 -1.40
CA ASN A 171 23.24 24.14 -2.24
C ASN A 171 23.32 22.81 -1.49
N ILE A 172 23.24 22.82 -0.15
CA ILE A 172 23.40 21.62 0.68
C ILE A 172 22.25 21.54 1.67
N SER A 173 21.53 20.43 1.64
CA SER A 173 20.57 20.06 2.68
C SER A 173 20.90 18.70 3.26
N VAL A 174 20.55 18.47 4.53
CA VAL A 174 20.70 17.19 5.24
C VAL A 174 19.34 16.82 5.82
N THR A 175 18.88 15.63 5.52
CA THR A 175 17.54 15.16 5.93
C THR A 175 17.64 13.85 6.72
N PRO A 176 17.86 13.90 8.06
CA PRO A 176 17.65 12.74 8.89
C PRO A 176 16.18 12.32 8.86
N ALA A 177 15.96 11.02 8.78
CA ALA A 177 14.64 10.41 8.85
C ALA A 177 14.65 9.25 9.85
N LEU A 178 13.53 9.10 10.55
CA LEU A 178 13.25 7.97 11.43
C LEU A 178 11.94 7.34 10.95
N PHE A 179 11.96 6.03 10.75
CA PHE A 179 10.74 5.30 10.42
C PHE A 179 10.58 4.05 11.30
N TYR A 180 9.34 3.64 11.47
CA TYR A 180 8.96 2.48 12.25
C TYR A 180 7.96 1.62 11.46
N LEU A 181 8.18 0.31 11.45
CA LEU A 181 7.28 -0.68 10.87
C LEU A 181 6.76 -1.60 11.97
N SER A 182 5.45 -1.67 12.16
CA SER A 182 4.86 -2.46 13.24
C SER A 182 4.88 -3.96 12.99
N ARG A 183 4.77 -4.38 11.73
CA ARG A 183 4.71 -5.80 11.31
C ARG A 183 5.25 -5.91 9.89
N PRO A 184 6.58 -5.91 9.71
CA PRO A 184 7.21 -5.68 8.39
C PRO A 184 6.87 -6.72 7.31
N LEU A 185 6.36 -7.89 7.66
CA LEU A 185 5.99 -8.94 6.71
C LEU A 185 4.48 -9.29 6.75
N GLY A 186 3.67 -8.47 7.45
CA GLY A 186 2.23 -8.69 7.51
C GLY A 186 1.85 -10.07 8.08
N ALA A 187 0.93 -10.78 7.43
CA ALA A 187 0.46 -12.09 7.85
C ALA A 187 1.56 -13.17 7.85
N VAL A 188 2.59 -13.02 7.02
CA VAL A 188 3.68 -14.01 6.93
C VAL A 188 4.49 -14.11 8.22
N THR A 189 4.58 -13.01 9.01
CA THR A 189 5.26 -13.06 10.32
C THR A 189 4.45 -13.74 11.41
N GLN A 190 3.16 -13.98 11.22
CA GLN A 190 2.34 -14.68 12.22
C GLN A 190 2.55 -16.21 12.21
N GLY A 191 3.09 -16.76 11.13
CA GLY A 191 3.41 -18.19 11.04
C GLY A 191 4.63 -18.60 11.86
N GLU A 192 5.45 -17.66 12.33
CA GLU A 192 6.66 -17.94 13.12
C GLU A 192 6.45 -17.79 14.64
N SER A 193 5.28 -17.37 15.09
CA SER A 193 4.94 -17.30 16.51
C SER A 193 4.14 -18.53 16.94
N PHE A 194 4.79 -19.66 16.92
CA PHE A 194 4.32 -20.92 17.54
C PHE A 194 5.21 -21.31 18.69
#